data_9893a3c35adea13aeafef8254f52300e
#
_entry.id   9893a3c35adea13aeafef8254f52300e
#
_cell.length_a   1.000
_cell.length_b   1.000
_cell.length_c   1.000
_cell.angle_alpha   90.00
_cell.angle_beta   90.00
_cell.angle_gamma   90.00
#
_symmetry.space_group_name_H-M   'P 1'
#
loop_
_entity.id
_entity.type
_entity.pdbx_description
1 polymer ?
#
loop_
_entity_poly.entity_id
_entity_poly.type
_entity_poly.pdbx_seq_one_letter_code
_entity_poly.pdbx_strand_id
1 'polypeptide(L)'
;MIRRPPRSTPKPSSAASDVYKRQEIGHTRKDKSNFTDFCCLNSGSESVSIAARLADVNAKEITSKGACHEGKKIARLTLAGSFHGRTDRPAQFSDSTRSSYKKHLKSFEKNDTLYTVEPNDIEGLKNVFDQAERENVFIEAFFMEPVMGEGNPGEAITPDFYNMARTLTKSTGTLLLIDSIQAGLRAQGVLSIIDYPGFQESECPDMEAYSKALNAGQYPLSVLAMNGKAAELYRSGIYGNTMTSNPKALDIASAVIDSLDSETRNNICERGEELKDKLIELAIELGSDITKVQGTGLLASCELSDNFKCCGSESTEEYLRINGLGVIHGGINSLRYTPYFKITSEEVDLIVELTKDAILNGPKAQNI
;
A
#
# COMPACT_ATOMS: atom_id res chain seq x y z
N MET A 1 -28.10 31.85 -22.84
CA MET A 1 -27.02 31.73 -21.80
C MET A 1 -27.07 30.34 -21.22
N ILE A 2 -26.22 29.44 -21.68
CA ILE A 2 -26.12 28.08 -21.13
C ILE A 2 -25.34 28.21 -19.83
N ARG A 3 -26.00 27.98 -18.70
CA ARG A 3 -25.33 27.92 -17.42
C ARG A 3 -24.37 26.72 -17.46
N ARG A 4 -23.07 26.97 -17.33
CA ARG A 4 -22.09 25.89 -17.09
C ARG A 4 -22.54 25.10 -15.88
N PRO A 5 -22.57 23.74 -15.93
CA PRO A 5 -22.82 22.95 -14.75
C PRO A 5 -21.77 23.31 -13.71
N PRO A 6 -22.10 23.25 -12.41
CA PRO A 6 -21.12 23.49 -11.36
C PRO A 6 -19.96 22.52 -11.56
N ARG A 7 -18.73 23.03 -11.56
CA ARG A 7 -17.53 22.17 -11.58
C ARG A 7 -17.65 21.20 -10.44
N SER A 8 -17.76 19.91 -10.74
CA SER A 8 -17.75 18.85 -9.74
C SER A 8 -16.36 18.81 -9.11
N THR A 9 -16.17 19.54 -8.03
CA THR A 9 -15.06 19.26 -7.12
C THR A 9 -15.38 17.92 -6.47
N PRO A 10 -14.43 16.96 -6.36
CA PRO A 10 -14.67 15.77 -5.58
C PRO A 10 -14.94 16.22 -4.14
N LYS A 11 -16.19 16.19 -3.73
CA LYS A 11 -16.58 16.36 -2.34
C LYS A 11 -16.60 14.97 -1.71
N PRO A 12 -16.21 14.84 -0.43
CA PRO A 12 -16.43 13.61 0.29
C PRO A 12 -17.88 13.15 0.08
N SER A 13 -18.08 11.90 -0.32
CA SER A 13 -19.43 11.40 -0.54
C SER A 13 -19.92 10.68 0.72
N SER A 14 -21.19 10.89 1.04
CA SER A 14 -21.85 10.17 2.16
C SER A 14 -21.78 8.65 1.96
N ALA A 15 -21.88 8.17 0.71
CA ALA A 15 -21.77 6.76 0.37
C ALA A 15 -20.37 6.18 0.69
N ALA A 16 -19.29 6.91 0.38
CA ALA A 16 -17.94 6.47 0.73
C ALA A 16 -17.72 6.44 2.25
N SER A 17 -18.25 7.43 2.95
CA SER A 17 -18.25 7.46 4.42
C SER A 17 -19.01 6.27 5.00
N ASP A 18 -20.15 5.90 4.40
CA ASP A 18 -20.95 4.76 4.85
C ASP A 18 -20.24 3.42 4.59
N VAL A 19 -19.62 3.24 3.44
CA VAL A 19 -18.79 2.07 3.12
C VAL A 19 -17.67 1.89 4.16
N TYR A 20 -16.95 2.96 4.48
CA TYR A 20 -15.91 2.89 5.50
C TYR A 20 -16.46 2.59 6.90
N LYS A 21 -17.54 3.26 7.31
CA LYS A 21 -18.18 3.04 8.62
C LYS A 21 -18.68 1.62 8.81
N ARG A 22 -19.25 1.01 7.77
CA ARG A 22 -19.70 -0.40 7.82
C ARG A 22 -18.52 -1.34 8.03
N GLN A 23 -17.37 -1.06 7.40
CA GLN A 23 -16.17 -1.85 7.55
C GLN A 23 -15.57 -1.74 8.95
N GLU A 24 -15.63 -0.59 9.58
CA GLU A 24 -15.12 -0.33 10.93
C GLU A 24 -15.95 -1.01 12.03
N ILE A 25 -17.26 -1.18 11.80
CA ILE A 25 -18.16 -1.80 12.78
C ILE A 25 -17.90 -3.31 12.85
N GLY A 26 -17.47 -3.77 14.02
CA GLY A 26 -17.30 -5.20 14.30
C GLY A 26 -15.86 -5.72 14.26
N HIS A 27 -14.89 -4.83 14.17
CA HIS A 27 -13.47 -5.18 14.26
C HIS A 27 -12.88 -5.02 15.67
N THR A 28 -11.57 -5.14 15.78
CA THR A 28 -10.82 -5.05 17.03
C THR A 28 -10.96 -3.70 17.74
N ARG A 29 -11.27 -2.65 17.00
CA ARG A 29 -11.39 -1.30 17.52
C ARG A 29 -12.78 -1.03 18.13
N LYS A 30 -12.82 -0.54 19.35
CA LYS A 30 -14.06 -0.17 20.07
C LYS A 30 -14.52 1.25 19.77
N ASP A 31 -13.59 2.14 19.44
CA ASP A 31 -13.85 3.55 19.16
C ASP A 31 -14.06 3.79 17.66
N LYS A 32 -14.77 4.86 17.34
CA LYS A 32 -14.98 5.27 15.95
C LYS A 32 -13.68 5.75 15.33
N SER A 33 -13.50 5.50 14.04
CA SER A 33 -12.41 6.08 13.25
C SER A 33 -12.43 7.61 13.32
N ASN A 34 -11.23 8.21 13.33
CA ASN A 34 -11.04 9.64 13.24
C ASN A 34 -11.16 10.18 11.81
N PHE A 35 -11.40 9.33 10.82
CA PHE A 35 -11.65 9.77 9.45
C PHE A 35 -13.04 10.35 9.32
N THR A 36 -13.10 11.60 8.86
CA THR A 36 -14.33 12.37 8.74
C THR A 36 -14.74 12.61 7.29
N ASP A 37 -13.76 12.58 6.38
CA ASP A 37 -13.93 12.95 4.99
C ASP A 37 -13.36 11.89 4.04
N PHE A 38 -14.03 11.70 2.89
CA PHE A 38 -13.67 10.65 1.94
C PHE A 38 -13.74 11.17 0.51
N CYS A 39 -12.69 10.88 -0.28
CA CYS A 39 -12.67 11.13 -1.71
C CYS A 39 -12.75 9.79 -2.45
N CYS A 40 -13.79 9.61 -3.28
CA CYS A 40 -13.97 8.43 -4.11
C CYS A 40 -13.47 8.69 -5.53
N LEU A 41 -12.57 7.85 -6.01
CA LEU A 41 -11.82 8.01 -7.26
C LEU A 41 -11.82 6.66 -8.01
N ASN A 42 -11.09 6.57 -9.13
CA ASN A 42 -11.15 5.36 -9.97
C ASN A 42 -9.95 4.41 -9.76
N SER A 43 -8.82 4.91 -9.27
CA SER A 43 -7.61 4.10 -9.08
C SER A 43 -6.84 4.51 -7.83
N GLY A 44 -6.06 3.57 -7.27
CA GLY A 44 -5.19 3.85 -6.15
C GLY A 44 -4.23 5.02 -6.40
N SER A 45 -3.66 5.12 -7.60
CA SER A 45 -2.80 6.25 -7.98
C SER A 45 -3.51 7.61 -7.92
N GLU A 46 -4.83 7.66 -8.14
CA GLU A 46 -5.59 8.90 -7.99
C GLU A 46 -5.77 9.26 -6.50
N SER A 47 -6.05 8.30 -5.64
CA SER A 47 -6.12 8.53 -4.18
C SER A 47 -4.78 9.03 -3.64
N VAL A 48 -3.69 8.38 -4.01
CA VAL A 48 -2.34 8.80 -3.63
C VAL A 48 -2.00 10.17 -4.23
N SER A 49 -2.48 10.49 -5.45
CA SER A 49 -2.29 11.83 -6.05
C SER A 49 -2.97 12.92 -5.24
N ILE A 50 -4.18 12.69 -4.73
CA ILE A 50 -4.83 13.66 -3.83
C ILE A 50 -4.05 13.78 -2.52
N ALA A 51 -3.68 12.67 -1.89
CA ALA A 51 -2.88 12.69 -0.67
C ALA A 51 -1.59 13.50 -0.83
N ALA A 52 -0.86 13.27 -1.94
CA ALA A 52 0.35 14.02 -2.26
C ALA A 52 0.08 15.51 -2.55
N ARG A 53 -1.10 15.87 -3.09
CA ARG A 53 -1.50 17.26 -3.24
C ARG A 53 -1.84 17.94 -1.93
N LEU A 54 -2.46 17.22 -1.00
CA LEU A 54 -2.71 17.74 0.35
C LEU A 54 -1.40 17.96 1.09
N ALA A 55 -0.44 17.04 0.94
CA ALA A 55 0.92 17.20 1.48
C ALA A 55 1.63 18.44 0.93
N ASP A 56 1.47 18.70 -0.38
CA ASP A 56 2.05 19.89 -1.03
C ASP A 56 1.40 21.20 -0.55
N VAL A 57 0.07 21.19 -0.31
CA VAL A 57 -0.62 22.34 0.31
C VAL A 57 -0.11 22.57 1.72
N ASN A 58 -0.04 21.52 2.55
CA ASN A 58 0.53 21.60 3.90
C ASN A 58 1.98 22.14 3.87
N ALA A 59 2.82 21.57 3.00
CA ALA A 59 4.20 21.99 2.86
C ALA A 59 4.31 23.49 2.52
N LYS A 60 3.49 23.96 1.58
CA LYS A 60 3.46 25.39 1.22
C LYS A 60 3.05 26.27 2.39
N GLU A 61 2.03 25.87 3.16
CA GLU A 61 1.56 26.65 4.30
C GLU A 61 2.58 26.69 5.43
N ILE A 62 3.16 25.55 5.80
CA ILE A 62 4.04 25.40 6.96
C ILE A 62 5.48 25.92 6.71
N THR A 63 5.90 26.07 5.44
CA THR A 63 7.20 26.64 5.05
C THR A 63 7.12 28.10 4.58
N SER A 64 5.93 28.68 4.56
CA SER A 64 5.73 30.09 4.20
C SER A 64 6.30 31.03 5.27
N LYS A 65 6.50 32.30 4.88
CA LYS A 65 7.04 33.34 5.78
C LYS A 65 6.23 33.46 7.07
N GLY A 66 6.88 33.34 8.20
CA GLY A 66 6.27 33.39 9.54
C GLY A 66 5.76 32.04 10.04
N ALA A 67 5.82 30.97 9.25
CA ALA A 67 5.43 29.62 9.67
C ALA A 67 6.60 28.89 10.38
N CYS A 68 6.28 27.77 11.05
CA CYS A 68 7.26 27.06 11.90
C CYS A 68 8.44 26.45 11.15
N HIS A 69 8.30 26.18 9.84
CA HIS A 69 9.36 25.66 8.97
C HIS A 69 9.74 26.65 7.85
N GLU A 70 9.61 27.95 8.12
CA GLU A 70 9.92 29.00 7.13
C GLU A 70 11.21 28.73 6.36
N GLY A 71 11.11 28.70 5.03
CA GLY A 71 12.26 28.60 4.12
C GLY A 71 12.95 27.24 4.05
N LYS A 72 12.48 26.21 4.75
CA LYS A 72 13.01 24.85 4.60
C LYS A 72 12.75 24.30 3.19
N LYS A 73 13.70 23.50 2.69
CA LYS A 73 13.52 22.73 1.46
C LYS A 73 12.51 21.59 1.71
N ILE A 74 11.84 21.15 0.68
CA ILE A 74 10.83 20.08 0.78
C ILE A 74 11.44 18.75 0.35
N ALA A 75 11.21 17.71 1.16
CA ALA A 75 11.51 16.32 0.84
C ALA A 75 10.30 15.42 1.11
N ARG A 76 10.41 14.19 0.69
CA ARG A 76 9.44 13.11 0.86
C ARG A 76 10.08 11.96 1.62
N LEU A 77 9.27 11.15 2.29
CA LEU A 77 9.70 9.95 2.98
C LEU A 77 8.83 8.77 2.59
N THR A 78 9.45 7.61 2.40
CA THR A 78 8.76 6.35 2.15
C THR A 78 9.57 5.16 2.70
N LEU A 79 8.97 3.96 2.71
CA LEU A 79 9.72 2.74 3.03
C LEU A 79 10.60 2.32 1.85
N ALA A 80 11.76 1.75 2.12
CA ALA A 80 12.59 1.12 1.11
C ALA A 80 11.79 0.00 0.41
N GLY A 81 11.81 -0.02 -0.92
CA GLY A 81 11.04 -0.95 -1.74
C GLY A 81 9.54 -0.66 -1.85
N SER A 82 9.02 0.43 -1.30
CA SER A 82 7.58 0.76 -1.37
C SER A 82 7.10 1.11 -2.78
N PHE A 83 5.80 0.93 -3.00
CA PHE A 83 5.12 1.26 -4.24
C PHE A 83 3.81 2.02 -3.98
N HIS A 84 3.72 3.24 -4.51
CA HIS A 84 2.57 4.13 -4.31
C HIS A 84 1.89 4.57 -5.60
N GLY A 85 2.21 3.92 -6.72
CA GLY A 85 1.65 4.22 -8.04
C GLY A 85 2.66 4.81 -9.02
N ARG A 86 2.24 4.88 -10.30
CA ARG A 86 3.10 5.26 -11.44
C ARG A 86 2.77 6.61 -12.06
N THR A 87 1.71 7.28 -11.60
CA THR A 87 1.36 8.63 -12.04
C THR A 87 2.26 9.65 -11.37
N ASP A 88 2.38 10.85 -11.92
CA ASP A 88 3.36 11.88 -11.61
C ASP A 88 3.77 12.01 -10.13
N ARG A 89 2.89 12.49 -9.25
CA ARG A 89 3.22 12.67 -7.82
C ARG A 89 3.40 11.33 -7.07
N PRO A 90 2.53 10.32 -7.22
CA PRO A 90 2.73 8.99 -6.63
C PRO A 90 4.07 8.34 -6.99
N ALA A 91 4.53 8.47 -8.24
CA ALA A 91 5.81 7.95 -8.69
C ALA A 91 7.00 8.55 -7.92
N GLN A 92 6.86 9.77 -7.40
CA GLN A 92 7.90 10.43 -6.62
C GLN A 92 8.05 9.87 -5.20
N PHE A 93 7.06 9.12 -4.70
CA PHE A 93 7.10 8.39 -3.44
C PHE A 93 7.39 6.89 -3.62
N SER A 94 7.33 6.36 -4.86
CA SER A 94 7.57 4.94 -5.14
C SER A 94 9.06 4.64 -5.25
N ASP A 95 9.60 3.88 -4.30
CA ASP A 95 11.02 3.50 -4.29
C ASP A 95 11.29 2.28 -5.19
N SER A 96 10.45 1.26 -5.17
CA SER A 96 10.62 -0.01 -5.92
C SER A 96 10.81 0.19 -7.44
N THR A 97 10.23 1.25 -8.00
CA THR A 97 10.33 1.57 -9.44
C THR A 97 11.30 2.70 -9.76
N ARG A 98 11.95 3.27 -8.75
CA ARG A 98 12.75 4.50 -8.86
C ARG A 98 13.96 4.37 -9.78
N SER A 99 14.64 3.23 -9.77
CA SER A 99 15.77 2.95 -10.66
C SER A 99 15.36 3.02 -12.14
N SER A 100 14.21 2.44 -12.47
CA SER A 100 13.62 2.48 -13.81
C SER A 100 13.24 3.92 -14.21
N TYR A 101 12.65 4.69 -13.29
CA TYR A 101 12.32 6.09 -13.58
C TYR A 101 13.56 6.95 -13.81
N LYS A 102 14.60 6.80 -12.99
CA LYS A 102 15.90 7.49 -13.20
C LYS A 102 16.53 7.13 -14.54
N LYS A 103 16.37 5.89 -14.98
CA LYS A 103 16.91 5.44 -16.28
C LYS A 103 16.16 6.02 -17.49
N HIS A 104 14.86 6.24 -17.39
CA HIS A 104 14.01 6.52 -18.55
C HIS A 104 13.35 7.91 -18.55
N LEU A 105 13.23 8.58 -17.39
CA LEU A 105 12.46 9.81 -17.25
C LEU A 105 13.35 11.01 -16.87
N LYS A 106 13.38 12.01 -17.73
CA LYS A 106 14.16 13.24 -17.49
C LYS A 106 13.79 13.95 -16.19
N SER A 107 12.52 13.89 -15.77
CA SER A 107 12.02 14.48 -14.53
C SER A 107 12.62 13.85 -13.26
N PHE A 108 13.21 12.65 -13.35
CA PHE A 108 13.84 11.94 -12.23
C PHE A 108 15.39 12.06 -12.21
N GLU A 109 16.01 12.75 -13.19
CA GLU A 109 17.47 12.93 -13.21
C GLU A 109 17.97 13.96 -12.18
N LYS A 110 17.15 14.95 -11.87
CA LYS A 110 17.52 16.06 -10.98
C LYS A 110 16.57 16.15 -9.80
N ASN A 111 17.10 16.53 -8.62
CA ASN A 111 16.35 16.73 -7.38
C ASN A 111 15.75 15.46 -6.80
N ASP A 112 16.61 14.53 -6.41
CA ASP A 112 16.20 13.42 -5.58
C ASP A 112 15.96 13.90 -4.14
N THR A 113 14.71 14.19 -3.83
CA THR A 113 14.25 14.64 -2.51
C THR A 113 13.47 13.56 -1.78
N LEU A 114 13.67 12.28 -2.12
CA LEU A 114 13.07 11.14 -1.45
C LEU A 114 14.07 10.54 -0.46
N TYR A 115 13.71 10.58 0.81
CA TYR A 115 14.30 9.72 1.84
C TYR A 115 13.62 8.37 1.86
N THR A 116 14.39 7.34 2.18
CA THR A 116 13.88 5.98 2.40
C THR A 116 14.32 5.48 3.77
N VAL A 117 13.50 4.61 4.37
CA VAL A 117 13.82 3.91 5.61
C VAL A 117 13.40 2.45 5.46
N GLU A 118 14.22 1.52 5.99
CA GLU A 118 13.87 0.11 5.98
C GLU A 118 12.61 -0.14 6.83
N PRO A 119 11.70 -1.05 6.39
CA PRO A 119 10.56 -1.44 7.19
C PRO A 119 11.00 -1.87 8.60
N ASN A 120 10.31 -1.35 9.61
CA ASN A 120 10.52 -1.68 11.02
C ASN A 120 11.86 -1.20 11.64
N ASP A 121 12.68 -0.43 10.91
CA ASP A 121 13.89 0.19 11.45
C ASP A 121 13.56 1.53 12.16
N ILE A 122 13.26 1.43 13.46
CA ILE A 122 12.90 2.60 14.29
C ILE A 122 14.06 3.59 14.40
N GLU A 123 15.30 3.10 14.54
CA GLU A 123 16.46 3.99 14.67
C GLU A 123 16.78 4.67 13.33
N GLY A 124 16.69 3.95 12.22
CA GLY A 124 16.79 4.52 10.88
C GLY A 124 15.73 5.60 10.65
N LEU A 125 14.50 5.38 11.09
CA LEU A 125 13.42 6.37 10.99
C LEU A 125 13.73 7.66 11.77
N LYS A 126 14.20 7.55 13.02
CA LYS A 126 14.65 8.71 13.81
C LYS A 126 15.78 9.46 13.12
N ASN A 127 16.78 8.72 12.63
CA ASN A 127 17.95 9.30 11.94
C ASN A 127 17.53 10.09 10.68
N VAL A 128 16.51 9.65 9.94
CA VAL A 128 16.00 10.39 8.77
C VAL A 128 15.41 11.72 9.19
N PHE A 129 14.60 11.80 10.24
CA PHE A 129 14.04 13.08 10.73
C PHE A 129 15.13 13.99 11.30
N ASP A 130 16.10 13.45 12.03
CA ASP A 130 17.26 14.21 12.53
C ASP A 130 18.13 14.73 11.39
N GLN A 131 18.33 13.95 10.35
CA GLN A 131 19.06 14.39 9.15
C GLN A 131 18.31 15.52 8.44
N ALA A 132 17.01 15.38 8.23
CA ALA A 132 16.19 16.41 7.61
C ALA A 132 16.26 17.73 8.38
N GLU A 133 16.25 17.69 9.72
CA GLU A 133 16.39 18.88 10.55
C GLU A 133 17.77 19.52 10.39
N ARG A 134 18.86 18.74 10.42
CA ARG A 134 20.24 19.24 10.22
C ARG A 134 20.46 19.86 8.83
N GLU A 135 19.80 19.33 7.80
CA GLU A 135 19.90 19.77 6.40
C GLU A 135 18.96 20.94 6.07
N ASN A 136 18.20 21.42 7.05
CA ASN A 136 17.15 22.44 6.88
C ASN A 136 16.09 22.01 5.84
N VAL A 137 15.60 20.78 6.00
CA VAL A 137 14.61 20.16 5.14
C VAL A 137 13.32 19.89 5.95
N PHE A 138 12.17 20.10 5.32
CA PHE A 138 10.86 19.66 5.83
C PHE A 138 10.39 18.44 5.02
N ILE A 139 10.06 17.36 5.71
CA ILE A 139 9.45 16.17 5.10
C ILE A 139 7.95 16.43 4.95
N GLU A 140 7.47 16.63 3.72
CA GLU A 140 6.08 17.02 3.46
C GLU A 140 5.10 15.91 3.86
N ALA A 141 5.49 14.64 3.63
CA ALA A 141 4.71 13.48 4.00
C ALA A 141 5.58 12.22 4.13
N PHE A 142 5.13 11.29 4.97
CA PHE A 142 5.58 9.90 5.01
C PHE A 142 4.48 9.01 4.44
N PHE A 143 4.77 8.31 3.33
CA PHE A 143 3.88 7.33 2.73
C PHE A 143 4.38 5.93 3.08
N MET A 144 3.48 5.11 3.62
CA MET A 144 3.79 3.79 4.16
C MET A 144 2.73 2.78 3.75
N GLU A 145 3.15 1.60 3.25
CA GLU A 145 2.26 0.45 3.10
C GLU A 145 2.17 -0.29 4.43
N PRO A 146 0.98 -0.70 4.91
CA PRO A 146 0.86 -1.44 6.18
C PRO A 146 1.40 -2.87 6.08
N VAL A 147 1.34 -3.45 4.89
CA VAL A 147 2.04 -4.64 4.45
C VAL A 147 2.59 -4.35 3.07
N MET A 148 3.87 -4.55 2.90
CA MET A 148 4.57 -4.27 1.66
C MET A 148 4.01 -5.10 0.51
N GLY A 149 3.72 -4.46 -0.60
CA GLY A 149 3.03 -5.09 -1.72
C GLY A 149 3.91 -5.46 -2.90
N GLU A 150 4.89 -4.65 -3.25
CA GLU A 150 5.66 -4.83 -4.49
C GLU A 150 7.15 -5.07 -4.24
N GLY A 151 7.85 -4.18 -3.58
CA GLY A 151 9.31 -4.29 -3.45
C GLY A 151 9.78 -5.26 -2.36
N ASN A 152 8.94 -5.56 -1.38
CA ASN A 152 9.22 -6.52 -0.31
C ASN A 152 7.92 -7.24 0.12
N PRO A 153 7.30 -8.05 -0.78
CA PRO A 153 5.92 -8.48 -0.64
C PRO A 153 5.70 -9.33 0.62
N GLY A 154 4.65 -9.00 1.39
CA GLY A 154 4.23 -9.75 2.58
C GLY A 154 4.84 -9.26 3.89
N GLU A 155 5.80 -8.34 3.89
CA GLU A 155 6.36 -7.76 5.11
C GLU A 155 5.39 -6.76 5.74
N ALA A 156 4.98 -7.02 7.00
CA ALA A 156 4.09 -6.17 7.76
C ALA A 156 4.86 -5.14 8.59
N ILE A 157 4.27 -3.95 8.73
CA ILE A 157 4.74 -2.93 9.67
C ILE A 157 4.32 -3.32 11.09
N THR A 158 5.27 -3.18 12.02
CA THR A 158 5.01 -3.43 13.45
C THR A 158 4.30 -2.25 14.11
N PRO A 159 3.49 -2.48 15.18
CA PRO A 159 2.88 -1.40 15.94
C PRO A 159 3.89 -0.39 16.49
N ASP A 160 5.06 -0.84 16.95
CA ASP A 160 6.10 0.04 17.49
C ASP A 160 6.66 0.99 16.43
N PHE A 161 6.95 0.48 15.23
CA PHE A 161 7.41 1.31 14.12
C PHE A 161 6.35 2.32 13.69
N TYR A 162 5.10 1.87 13.54
CA TYR A 162 3.98 2.77 13.22
C TYR A 162 3.81 3.87 14.27
N ASN A 163 3.83 3.53 15.55
CA ASN A 163 3.65 4.50 16.64
C ASN A 163 4.81 5.51 16.69
N MET A 164 6.05 5.07 16.40
CA MET A 164 7.18 5.98 16.25
C MET A 164 6.98 6.90 15.03
N ALA A 165 6.59 6.35 13.89
CA ALA A 165 6.29 7.14 12.69
C ALA A 165 5.19 8.18 12.96
N ARG A 166 4.13 7.78 13.67
CA ARG A 166 3.04 8.70 14.06
C ARG A 166 3.53 9.81 14.98
N THR A 167 4.38 9.48 15.95
CA THR A 167 4.95 10.46 16.89
C THR A 167 5.81 11.50 16.15
N LEU A 168 6.72 11.05 15.29
CA LEU A 168 7.62 11.93 14.53
C LEU A 168 6.85 12.81 13.52
N THR A 169 5.93 12.22 12.76
CA THR A 169 5.13 12.98 11.79
C THR A 169 4.25 14.02 12.46
N LYS A 170 3.66 13.69 13.60
CA LYS A 170 2.85 14.63 14.36
C LYS A 170 3.67 15.79 14.95
N SER A 171 4.84 15.51 15.50
CA SER A 171 5.70 16.52 16.11
C SER A 171 6.28 17.51 15.10
N THR A 172 6.50 17.08 13.86
CA THR A 172 7.07 17.92 12.81
C THR A 172 6.03 18.57 11.88
N GLY A 173 4.76 18.14 11.97
CA GLY A 173 3.72 18.58 11.03
C GLY A 173 3.76 17.88 9.67
N THR A 174 4.60 16.87 9.50
CA THR A 174 4.60 15.93 8.38
C THR A 174 3.27 15.19 8.32
N LEU A 175 2.70 14.98 7.12
CA LEU A 175 1.49 14.16 6.99
C LEU A 175 1.85 12.67 6.88
N LEU A 176 1.07 11.82 7.55
CA LEU A 176 1.18 10.37 7.45
C LEU A 176 0.06 9.82 6.57
N LEU A 177 0.42 9.23 5.43
CA LEU A 177 -0.47 8.42 4.60
C LEU A 177 -0.16 6.94 4.79
N ILE A 178 -1.18 6.17 5.10
CA ILE A 178 -1.12 4.70 4.98
C ILE A 178 -1.74 4.28 3.64
N ASP A 179 -0.95 3.58 2.85
CA ASP A 179 -1.36 3.06 1.56
C ASP A 179 -1.81 1.61 1.70
N SER A 180 -3.08 1.43 2.04
CA SER A 180 -3.74 0.12 2.19
C SER A 180 -4.33 -0.41 0.87
N ILE A 181 -3.91 0.13 -0.28
CA ILE A 181 -4.45 -0.24 -1.59
C ILE A 181 -4.24 -1.72 -1.89
N GLN A 182 -3.09 -2.27 -1.55
CA GLN A 182 -2.78 -3.68 -1.79
C GLN A 182 -3.10 -4.57 -0.59
N ALA A 183 -2.80 -4.11 0.61
CA ALA A 183 -2.95 -4.86 1.84
C ALA A 183 -4.40 -4.89 2.36
N GLY A 184 -5.19 -3.86 2.10
CA GLY A 184 -6.55 -3.73 2.63
C GLY A 184 -7.43 -4.94 2.32
N LEU A 185 -8.11 -5.46 3.33
CA LEU A 185 -8.84 -6.73 3.41
C LEU A 185 -7.94 -7.97 3.30
N ARG A 186 -7.00 -7.98 2.36
CA ARG A 186 -6.19 -9.14 2.00
C ARG A 186 -5.24 -9.59 3.12
N ALA A 187 -4.66 -8.64 3.85
CA ALA A 187 -3.66 -8.95 4.85
C ALA A 187 -4.24 -9.46 6.17
N GLN A 188 -5.31 -8.83 6.67
CA GLN A 188 -5.88 -9.13 7.99
C GLN A 188 -7.42 -9.23 7.98
N GLY A 189 -8.04 -9.34 6.82
CA GLY A 189 -9.50 -9.36 6.70
C GLY A 189 -10.17 -8.02 7.00
N VAL A 190 -9.40 -6.95 7.22
CA VAL A 190 -9.86 -5.59 7.54
C VAL A 190 -9.24 -4.56 6.60
N LEU A 191 -9.85 -3.37 6.46
CA LEU A 191 -9.37 -2.35 5.55
C LEU A 191 -8.19 -1.56 6.11
N SER A 192 -8.31 -1.09 7.35
CA SER A 192 -7.38 -0.13 7.94
C SER A 192 -6.30 -0.80 8.78
N ILE A 193 -5.09 -0.24 8.75
CA ILE A 193 -3.98 -0.69 9.60
C ILE A 193 -4.34 -0.60 11.09
N ILE A 194 -5.11 0.40 11.49
CA ILE A 194 -5.50 0.59 12.89
C ILE A 194 -6.44 -0.50 13.43
N ASP A 195 -7.01 -1.30 12.54
CA ASP A 195 -7.83 -2.47 12.89
C ASP A 195 -7.00 -3.77 12.92
N TYR A 196 -5.71 -3.71 12.59
CA TYR A 196 -4.82 -4.87 12.68
C TYR A 196 -4.57 -5.28 14.14
N PRO A 197 -4.35 -6.58 14.41
CA PRO A 197 -3.94 -7.03 15.73
C PRO A 197 -2.68 -6.30 16.22
N GLY A 198 -2.71 -5.80 17.44
CA GLY A 198 -1.61 -5.02 18.04
C GLY A 198 -1.71 -3.50 17.85
N PHE A 199 -2.61 -3.00 16.99
CA PHE A 199 -2.77 -1.56 16.73
C PHE A 199 -3.93 -0.90 17.48
N GLN A 200 -4.57 -1.62 18.43
CA GLN A 200 -5.78 -1.17 19.11
C GLN A 200 -5.64 0.19 19.82
N GLU A 201 -4.43 0.47 20.33
CA GLU A 201 -4.09 1.73 21.02
C GLU A 201 -3.38 2.74 20.10
N SER A 202 -3.17 2.40 18.83
CA SER A 202 -2.48 3.27 17.89
C SER A 202 -3.36 4.42 17.42
N GLU A 203 -2.78 5.62 17.32
CA GLU A 203 -3.48 6.79 16.78
C GLU A 203 -3.67 6.65 15.26
N CYS A 204 -4.83 7.03 14.73
CA CYS A 204 -5.09 7.02 13.30
C CYS A 204 -4.07 7.86 12.51
N PRO A 205 -3.74 7.45 11.28
CA PRO A 205 -2.96 8.28 10.37
C PRO A 205 -3.76 9.52 9.95
N ASP A 206 -3.11 10.47 9.28
CA ASP A 206 -3.82 11.64 8.74
C ASP A 206 -4.68 11.25 7.53
N MET A 207 -4.21 10.28 6.75
CA MET A 207 -4.88 9.78 5.56
C MET A 207 -4.65 8.28 5.40
N GLU A 208 -5.62 7.59 4.79
CA GLU A 208 -5.47 6.20 4.39
C GLU A 208 -6.15 5.96 3.03
N ALA A 209 -5.45 5.26 2.13
CA ALA A 209 -5.93 4.98 0.78
C ALA A 209 -6.33 3.52 0.60
N TYR A 210 -7.49 3.27 0.00
CA TYR A 210 -8.04 1.94 -0.28
C TYR A 210 -8.37 1.76 -1.76
N SER A 211 -8.18 0.56 -2.31
CA SER A 211 -8.58 0.19 -3.67
C SER A 211 -8.57 -1.33 -3.84
N LYS A 212 -8.28 -1.84 -5.03
CA LYS A 212 -8.11 -3.27 -5.36
C LYS A 212 -9.20 -4.17 -4.74
N ALA A 213 -8.93 -4.84 -3.61
CA ALA A 213 -9.86 -5.77 -2.98
C ALA A 213 -11.19 -5.13 -2.56
N LEU A 214 -11.23 -3.81 -2.32
CA LEU A 214 -12.42 -3.08 -1.93
C LEU A 214 -13.59 -3.24 -2.92
N ASN A 215 -13.31 -3.48 -4.19
CA ASN A 215 -14.33 -3.72 -5.21
C ASN A 215 -14.23 -5.10 -5.87
N ALA A 216 -13.46 -6.01 -5.30
CA ALA A 216 -13.21 -7.36 -5.80
C ALA A 216 -12.75 -7.39 -7.28
N GLY A 217 -12.11 -6.33 -7.78
CA GLY A 217 -11.70 -6.20 -9.18
C GLY A 217 -12.84 -5.99 -10.18
N GLN A 218 -14.07 -5.80 -9.74
CA GLN A 218 -15.24 -5.72 -10.60
C GLN A 218 -15.43 -4.34 -11.25
N TYR A 219 -15.03 -3.28 -10.57
CA TYR A 219 -15.18 -1.92 -11.08
C TYR A 219 -14.06 -1.00 -10.57
N PRO A 220 -13.57 -0.05 -11.39
CA PRO A 220 -12.57 0.92 -10.94
C PRO A 220 -13.06 1.74 -9.75
N LEU A 221 -12.34 1.63 -8.63
CA LEU A 221 -12.61 2.38 -7.41
C LEU A 221 -11.35 2.53 -6.57
N SER A 222 -11.17 3.70 -6.01
CA SER A 222 -10.34 3.93 -4.84
C SER A 222 -10.98 4.94 -3.90
N VAL A 223 -10.62 4.88 -2.65
CA VAL A 223 -11.09 5.80 -1.61
C VAL A 223 -9.89 6.34 -0.87
N LEU A 224 -9.81 7.67 -0.72
CA LEU A 224 -8.93 8.32 0.22
C LEU A 224 -9.76 8.75 1.44
N ALA A 225 -9.47 8.18 2.59
CA ALA A 225 -10.01 8.57 3.88
C ALA A 225 -9.09 9.61 4.53
N MET A 226 -9.66 10.66 5.14
CA MET A 226 -8.93 11.78 5.69
C MET A 226 -9.47 12.12 7.09
N ASN A 227 -8.56 12.45 8.02
CA ASN A 227 -8.96 13.10 9.26
C ASN A 227 -9.32 14.57 9.02
N GLY A 228 -9.93 15.23 10.01
CA GLY A 228 -10.37 16.62 9.87
C GLY A 228 -9.24 17.58 9.47
N LYS A 229 -8.02 17.38 10.02
CA LYS A 229 -6.85 18.21 9.71
C LYS A 229 -6.42 18.05 8.24
N ALA A 230 -6.36 16.83 7.72
CA ALA A 230 -6.02 16.57 6.32
C ALA A 230 -7.13 17.10 5.38
N ALA A 231 -8.40 16.94 5.76
CA ALA A 231 -9.54 17.43 4.99
C ALA A 231 -9.55 18.96 4.84
N GLU A 232 -9.14 19.70 5.89
CA GLU A 232 -9.00 21.16 5.86
C GLU A 232 -7.96 21.66 4.86
N LEU A 233 -7.00 20.83 4.46
CA LEU A 233 -6.00 21.17 3.45
C LEU A 233 -6.56 21.10 2.02
N TYR A 234 -7.73 20.50 1.81
CA TYR A 234 -8.30 20.42 0.48
C TYR A 234 -8.68 21.79 -0.07
N ARG A 235 -8.21 22.10 -1.25
CA ARG A 235 -8.51 23.36 -1.97
C ARG A 235 -9.28 23.05 -3.26
N SER A 236 -10.34 23.79 -3.49
CA SER A 236 -11.10 23.65 -4.74
C SER A 236 -10.20 23.88 -5.97
N GLY A 237 -10.20 22.92 -6.90
CA GLY A 237 -9.46 23.01 -8.15
C GLY A 237 -8.03 22.45 -8.09
N ILE A 238 -7.52 21.98 -6.94
CA ILE A 238 -6.19 21.34 -6.88
C ILE A 238 -6.17 19.94 -7.47
N TYR A 239 -7.31 19.29 -7.53
CA TYR A 239 -7.53 18.02 -8.19
C TYR A 239 -8.91 17.95 -8.82
N GLY A 240 -9.04 17.29 -9.94
CA GLY A 240 -10.32 17.05 -10.60
C GLY A 240 -10.25 15.90 -11.59
N ASN A 241 -11.27 15.06 -11.55
CA ASN A 241 -11.56 14.03 -12.55
C ASN A 241 -13.06 13.92 -12.69
N THR A 242 -13.56 13.93 -13.94
CA THR A 242 -15.01 13.93 -14.23
C THR A 242 -15.72 12.63 -13.86
N MET A 243 -15.00 11.52 -13.80
CA MET A 243 -15.55 10.18 -13.58
C MET A 243 -15.43 9.71 -12.11
N THR A 244 -15.18 10.62 -11.18
CA THR A 244 -15.10 10.30 -9.74
C THR A 244 -16.48 10.12 -9.11
N SER A 245 -16.52 9.43 -7.96
CA SER A 245 -17.76 9.16 -7.18
C SER A 245 -18.83 8.42 -8.00
N ASN A 246 -18.40 7.42 -8.78
CA ASN A 246 -19.30 6.64 -9.61
C ASN A 246 -20.23 5.78 -8.73
N PRO A 247 -21.57 5.95 -8.82
CA PRO A 247 -22.52 5.20 -7.99
C PRO A 247 -22.39 3.68 -8.12
N LYS A 248 -22.15 3.16 -9.34
CA LYS A 248 -21.95 1.72 -9.55
C LYS A 248 -20.73 1.17 -8.81
N ALA A 249 -19.64 1.93 -8.81
CA ALA A 249 -18.43 1.54 -8.07
C ALA A 249 -18.70 1.47 -6.56
N LEU A 250 -19.47 2.41 -6.04
CA LEU A 250 -19.84 2.47 -4.61
C LEU A 250 -20.81 1.35 -4.23
N ASP A 251 -21.79 1.04 -5.08
CA ASP A 251 -22.72 -0.07 -4.88
C ASP A 251 -21.99 -1.42 -4.87
N ILE A 252 -21.03 -1.62 -5.79
CA ILE A 252 -20.19 -2.82 -5.80
C ILE A 252 -19.33 -2.91 -4.55
N ALA A 253 -18.68 -1.83 -4.13
CA ALA A 253 -17.89 -1.84 -2.90
C ALA A 253 -18.75 -2.15 -1.66
N SER A 254 -19.95 -1.61 -1.58
CA SER A 254 -20.90 -1.95 -0.51
C SER A 254 -21.24 -3.44 -0.52
N ALA A 255 -21.56 -4.01 -1.69
CA ALA A 255 -21.85 -5.43 -1.83
C ALA A 255 -20.64 -6.31 -1.45
N VAL A 256 -19.42 -5.92 -1.83
CA VAL A 256 -18.20 -6.62 -1.43
C VAL A 256 -18.04 -6.62 0.08
N ILE A 257 -18.17 -5.47 0.73
CA ILE A 257 -18.04 -5.35 2.20
C ILE A 257 -19.14 -6.16 2.90
N ASP A 258 -20.39 -6.08 2.42
CA ASP A 258 -21.51 -6.83 2.97
C ASP A 258 -21.33 -8.36 2.82
N SER A 259 -20.55 -8.81 1.82
CA SER A 259 -20.23 -10.24 1.60
C SER A 259 -19.07 -10.77 2.47
N LEU A 260 -18.35 -9.88 3.13
CA LEU A 260 -17.22 -10.23 4.01
C LEU A 260 -17.74 -10.53 5.42
N ASP A 261 -18.23 -11.74 5.62
CA ASP A 261 -18.59 -12.26 6.92
C ASP A 261 -17.35 -12.59 7.79
N SER A 262 -17.58 -12.93 9.04
CA SER A 262 -16.50 -13.30 9.98
C SER A 262 -15.76 -14.56 9.53
N GLU A 263 -16.45 -15.51 8.89
CA GLU A 263 -15.84 -16.74 8.34
C GLU A 263 -14.83 -16.40 7.25
N THR A 264 -15.21 -15.56 6.27
CA THR A 264 -14.31 -15.12 5.20
C THR A 264 -13.10 -14.36 5.75
N ARG A 265 -13.31 -13.50 6.76
CA ARG A 265 -12.20 -12.74 7.38
C ARG A 265 -11.23 -13.65 8.13
N ASN A 266 -11.76 -14.62 8.88
CA ASN A 266 -10.94 -15.61 9.55
C ASN A 266 -10.17 -16.46 8.55
N ASN A 267 -10.82 -16.88 7.45
CA ASN A 267 -10.19 -17.67 6.40
C ASN A 267 -9.00 -16.91 5.77
N ILE A 268 -9.09 -15.59 5.57
CA ILE A 268 -7.97 -14.78 5.06
C ILE A 268 -6.75 -14.91 5.98
N CYS A 269 -6.95 -14.85 7.30
CA CYS A 269 -5.86 -14.95 8.26
C CYS A 269 -5.34 -16.39 8.37
N GLU A 270 -6.22 -17.37 8.52
CA GLU A 270 -5.86 -18.78 8.71
C GLU A 270 -5.19 -19.38 7.48
N ARG A 271 -5.76 -19.17 6.29
CA ARG A 271 -5.15 -19.68 5.05
C ARG A 271 -3.90 -18.92 4.67
N GLY A 272 -3.81 -17.64 5.04
CA GLY A 272 -2.59 -16.86 4.87
C GLY A 272 -1.43 -17.39 5.71
N GLU A 273 -1.67 -17.71 6.97
CA GLU A 273 -0.66 -18.30 7.85
C GLU A 273 -0.27 -19.70 7.37
N GLU A 274 -1.26 -20.54 7.02
CA GLU A 274 -1.02 -21.87 6.45
C GLU A 274 -0.16 -21.80 5.18
N LEU A 275 -0.46 -20.89 4.26
CA LEU A 275 0.33 -20.73 3.03
C LEU A 275 1.78 -20.34 3.35
N LYS A 276 1.95 -19.38 4.25
CA LYS A 276 3.29 -18.93 4.68
C LYS A 276 4.08 -20.08 5.32
N ASP A 277 3.48 -20.82 6.25
CA ASP A 277 4.14 -21.91 6.94
C ASP A 277 4.55 -23.04 5.98
N LYS A 278 3.66 -23.44 5.07
CA LYS A 278 3.97 -24.44 4.03
C LYS A 278 5.06 -23.98 3.05
N LEU A 279 5.12 -22.68 2.71
CA LEU A 279 6.21 -22.13 1.91
C LEU A 279 7.54 -22.10 2.69
N ILE A 280 7.51 -21.89 4.02
CA ILE A 280 8.69 -22.02 4.89
C ILE A 280 9.18 -23.47 4.94
N GLU A 281 8.27 -24.44 5.08
CA GLU A 281 8.61 -25.88 5.03
C GLU A 281 9.24 -26.24 3.67
N LEU A 282 8.67 -25.74 2.57
CA LEU A 282 9.22 -25.91 1.23
C LEU A 282 10.62 -25.29 1.10
N ALA A 283 10.84 -24.10 1.68
CA ALA A 283 12.15 -23.46 1.69
C ALA A 283 13.19 -24.29 2.45
N ILE A 284 12.81 -24.91 3.56
CA ILE A 284 13.68 -25.83 4.32
C ILE A 284 14.01 -27.06 3.46
N GLU A 285 13.02 -27.62 2.75
CA GLU A 285 13.22 -28.80 1.89
C GLU A 285 14.15 -28.50 0.70
N LEU A 286 13.95 -27.35 0.04
CA LEU A 286 14.69 -26.99 -1.18
C LEU A 286 16.00 -26.23 -0.89
N GLY A 287 16.24 -25.85 0.34
CA GLY A 287 17.49 -25.23 0.78
C GLY A 287 17.74 -23.87 0.09
N SER A 288 18.91 -23.72 -0.51
CA SER A 288 19.37 -22.44 -1.08
C SER A 288 18.57 -21.92 -2.29
N ASP A 289 17.67 -22.71 -2.84
CA ASP A 289 16.86 -22.29 -4.00
C ASP A 289 15.78 -21.27 -3.60
N ILE A 290 15.33 -21.30 -2.35
CA ILE A 290 14.44 -20.27 -1.76
C ILE A 290 15.22 -19.52 -0.70
N THR A 291 15.41 -18.23 -0.89
CA THR A 291 16.22 -17.38 -0.01
C THR A 291 15.41 -16.71 1.09
N LYS A 292 14.12 -16.46 0.84
CA LYS A 292 13.26 -15.76 1.80
C LYS A 292 11.79 -16.14 1.57
N VAL A 293 11.05 -16.31 2.67
CA VAL A 293 9.58 -16.44 2.65
C VAL A 293 9.00 -15.39 3.58
N GLN A 294 7.99 -14.68 3.11
CA GLN A 294 7.25 -13.68 3.86
C GLN A 294 5.76 -13.81 3.59
N GLY A 295 4.94 -13.36 4.54
CA GLY A 295 3.49 -13.35 4.34
C GLY A 295 2.73 -12.73 5.50
N THR A 296 1.67 -12.02 5.15
CA THR A 296 0.68 -11.48 6.09
C THR A 296 -0.69 -11.68 5.47
N GLY A 297 -1.46 -12.58 6.04
CA GLY A 297 -2.70 -13.06 5.45
C GLY A 297 -2.48 -13.59 4.02
N LEU A 298 -3.40 -13.30 3.12
CA LEU A 298 -3.31 -13.75 1.73
C LEU A 298 -2.45 -12.81 0.83
N LEU A 299 -1.39 -12.27 1.40
CA LEU A 299 -0.32 -11.57 0.69
C LEU A 299 1.00 -12.19 1.13
N ALA A 300 1.45 -13.19 0.38
CA ALA A 300 2.66 -13.94 0.68
C ALA A 300 3.66 -13.87 -0.48
N SER A 301 4.92 -14.14 -0.20
CA SER A 301 5.97 -14.22 -1.21
C SER A 301 7.02 -15.28 -0.89
N CYS A 302 7.64 -15.75 -1.95
CA CYS A 302 8.75 -16.67 -1.93
C CYS A 302 9.86 -16.10 -2.83
N GLU A 303 10.97 -15.67 -2.25
CA GLU A 303 12.13 -15.16 -2.98
C GLU A 303 13.03 -16.32 -3.41
N LEU A 304 13.37 -16.33 -4.70
CA LEU A 304 14.21 -17.36 -5.29
C LEU A 304 15.65 -16.87 -5.41
N SER A 305 16.57 -17.81 -5.34
CA SER A 305 17.99 -17.54 -5.58
C SER A 305 18.27 -17.08 -7.02
N ASP A 306 19.48 -16.58 -7.25
CA ASP A 306 19.93 -16.14 -8.59
C ASP A 306 19.96 -17.27 -9.64
N ASN A 307 19.79 -18.53 -9.22
CA ASN A 307 19.62 -19.66 -10.13
C ASN A 307 18.29 -19.63 -10.89
N PHE A 308 17.39 -18.74 -10.53
CA PHE A 308 16.06 -18.59 -11.12
C PHE A 308 15.85 -17.18 -11.64
N LYS A 309 14.97 -17.06 -12.62
CA LYS A 309 14.46 -15.80 -13.12
C LYS A 309 12.96 -15.77 -12.85
N CYS A 310 12.51 -14.94 -11.89
CA CYS A 310 11.09 -14.90 -11.54
C CYS A 310 10.19 -14.42 -12.67
N CYS A 311 10.56 -13.42 -13.45
CA CYS A 311 9.67 -12.80 -14.43
C CYS A 311 10.28 -12.65 -15.82
N GLY A 312 9.43 -12.46 -16.84
CA GLY A 312 9.80 -12.32 -18.25
C GLY A 312 9.67 -13.64 -19.00
N SER A 313 10.30 -13.74 -20.19
CA SER A 313 10.32 -14.98 -20.97
C SER A 313 11.18 -16.04 -20.28
N GLU A 314 10.80 -17.30 -20.41
CA GLU A 314 11.49 -18.44 -19.81
C GLU A 314 11.71 -18.25 -18.29
N SER A 315 10.67 -17.79 -17.59
CA SER A 315 10.71 -17.51 -16.16
C SER A 315 9.88 -18.49 -15.34
N THR A 316 10.14 -18.51 -14.04
CA THR A 316 9.36 -19.32 -13.10
C THR A 316 7.88 -18.90 -13.08
N GLU A 317 7.58 -17.60 -13.17
CA GLU A 317 6.20 -17.07 -13.28
C GLU A 317 5.50 -17.59 -14.53
N GLU A 318 6.18 -17.61 -15.69
CA GLU A 318 5.61 -18.12 -16.94
C GLU A 318 5.37 -19.62 -16.86
N TYR A 319 6.29 -20.38 -16.30
CA TYR A 319 6.14 -21.82 -16.09
C TYR A 319 4.91 -22.13 -15.19
N LEU A 320 4.79 -21.44 -14.06
CA LEU A 320 3.65 -21.58 -13.14
C LEU A 320 2.33 -21.27 -13.85
N ARG A 321 2.28 -20.19 -14.62
CA ARG A 321 1.08 -19.79 -15.37
C ARG A 321 0.65 -20.82 -16.40
N ILE A 322 1.59 -21.42 -17.12
CA ILE A 322 1.32 -22.49 -18.08
C ILE A 322 0.78 -23.75 -17.37
N ASN A 323 1.26 -24.02 -16.15
CA ASN A 323 0.83 -25.14 -15.33
C ASN A 323 -0.39 -24.84 -14.43
N GLY A 324 -1.08 -23.73 -14.66
CA GLY A 324 -2.38 -23.42 -14.02
C GLY A 324 -2.32 -22.56 -12.76
N LEU A 325 -1.12 -22.12 -12.32
CA LEU A 325 -0.98 -21.21 -11.18
C LEU A 325 -0.59 -19.79 -11.63
N GLY A 326 -1.52 -18.85 -11.48
CA GLY A 326 -1.26 -17.44 -11.71
C GLY A 326 -0.57 -16.80 -10.50
N VAL A 327 0.70 -16.45 -10.65
CA VAL A 327 1.47 -15.66 -9.67
C VAL A 327 1.94 -14.36 -10.30
N ILE A 328 2.39 -13.42 -9.48
CA ILE A 328 2.96 -12.15 -9.93
C ILE A 328 4.34 -12.04 -9.29
N HIS A 329 5.31 -11.52 -10.04
CA HIS A 329 6.62 -11.20 -9.47
C HIS A 329 6.56 -9.97 -8.53
N GLY A 330 7.53 -9.90 -7.62
CA GLY A 330 7.74 -8.78 -6.71
C GLY A 330 9.14 -8.84 -6.10
N GLY A 331 9.49 -7.88 -5.26
CA GLY A 331 10.80 -7.84 -4.63
C GLY A 331 11.95 -7.86 -5.63
N ILE A 332 13.09 -8.41 -5.22
CA ILE A 332 14.25 -8.55 -6.09
C ILE A 332 14.02 -9.68 -7.09
N ASN A 333 13.63 -10.86 -6.62
CA ASN A 333 13.39 -12.07 -7.42
C ASN A 333 12.33 -12.96 -6.75
N SER A 334 11.16 -12.41 -6.42
CA SER A 334 10.14 -13.10 -5.63
C SER A 334 8.90 -13.45 -6.44
N LEU A 335 8.37 -14.64 -6.21
CA LEU A 335 7.00 -15.01 -6.56
C LEU A 335 6.06 -14.46 -5.48
N ARG A 336 5.02 -13.74 -5.89
CA ARG A 336 4.04 -13.12 -4.99
C ARG A 336 2.68 -13.78 -5.18
N TYR A 337 2.13 -14.28 -4.09
CA TYR A 337 0.84 -14.98 -4.03
C TYR A 337 -0.23 -14.06 -3.45
N THR A 338 -1.34 -13.96 -4.18
CA THR A 338 -2.50 -13.14 -3.79
C THR A 338 -3.80 -13.89 -4.12
N PRO A 339 -4.03 -15.07 -3.52
CA PRO A 339 -5.18 -15.89 -3.84
C PRO A 339 -6.50 -15.21 -3.43
N TYR A 340 -7.63 -15.76 -3.86
CA TYR A 340 -8.93 -15.26 -3.50
C TYR A 340 -9.27 -15.57 -2.02
N PHE A 341 -10.22 -14.81 -1.44
CA PHE A 341 -10.42 -14.78 0.02
C PHE A 341 -11.01 -16.06 0.60
N LYS A 342 -11.69 -16.89 -0.20
CA LYS A 342 -12.28 -18.16 0.21
C LYS A 342 -11.47 -19.36 -0.27
N ILE A 343 -10.16 -19.19 -0.45
CA ILE A 343 -9.25 -20.28 -0.79
C ILE A 343 -9.34 -21.39 0.27
N THR A 344 -9.32 -22.65 -0.16
CA THR A 344 -9.33 -23.81 0.73
C THR A 344 -7.91 -24.27 1.08
N SER A 345 -7.80 -25.17 2.09
CA SER A 345 -6.52 -25.77 2.46
C SER A 345 -5.94 -26.62 1.32
N GLU A 346 -6.78 -27.35 0.60
CA GLU A 346 -6.36 -28.17 -0.56
C GLU A 346 -5.84 -27.30 -1.70
N GLU A 347 -6.39 -26.09 -1.89
CA GLU A 347 -5.88 -25.14 -2.88
C GLU A 347 -4.57 -24.50 -2.42
N VAL A 348 -4.36 -24.33 -1.11
CA VAL A 348 -3.07 -23.92 -0.56
C VAL A 348 -2.01 -25.00 -0.81
N ASP A 349 -2.34 -26.28 -0.59
CA ASP A 349 -1.47 -27.40 -0.92
C ASP A 349 -1.07 -27.40 -2.40
N LEU A 350 -2.04 -27.21 -3.28
CA LEU A 350 -1.80 -27.14 -4.72
C LEU A 350 -0.86 -25.97 -5.10
N ILE A 351 -1.00 -24.80 -4.47
CA ILE A 351 -0.07 -23.68 -4.69
C ILE A 351 1.36 -24.10 -4.33
N VAL A 352 1.55 -24.75 -3.21
CA VAL A 352 2.88 -25.17 -2.73
C VAL A 352 3.46 -26.27 -3.62
N GLU A 353 2.65 -27.27 -4.01
CA GLU A 353 3.07 -28.33 -4.94
C GLU A 353 3.51 -27.80 -6.29
N LEU A 354 2.72 -26.89 -6.91
CA LEU A 354 3.06 -26.28 -8.18
C LEU A 354 4.31 -25.38 -8.07
N THR A 355 4.48 -24.70 -6.94
CA THR A 355 5.70 -23.91 -6.67
C THR A 355 6.93 -24.82 -6.56
N LYS A 356 6.80 -25.95 -5.86
CA LYS A 356 7.85 -26.98 -5.77
C LYS A 356 8.22 -27.53 -7.15
N ASP A 357 7.21 -27.89 -7.94
CA ASP A 357 7.41 -28.40 -9.30
C ASP A 357 8.14 -27.37 -10.18
N ALA A 358 7.75 -26.09 -10.10
CA ALA A 358 8.41 -25.03 -10.88
C ALA A 358 9.87 -24.81 -10.49
N ILE A 359 10.22 -24.99 -9.21
CA ILE A 359 11.59 -24.88 -8.73
C ILE A 359 12.42 -26.12 -9.16
N LEU A 360 11.86 -27.33 -9.10
CA LEU A 360 12.58 -28.55 -9.44
C LEU A 360 12.70 -28.76 -10.96
N ASN A 361 11.62 -28.54 -11.70
CA ASN A 361 11.47 -28.93 -13.11
C ASN A 361 11.35 -27.74 -14.07
N GLY A 362 11.12 -26.52 -13.55
CA GLY A 362 10.99 -25.31 -14.35
C GLY A 362 12.33 -24.74 -14.85
N PRO A 363 12.27 -23.64 -15.61
CA PRO A 363 13.47 -23.04 -16.21
C PRO A 363 14.41 -22.48 -15.15
N LYS A 364 15.71 -22.68 -15.32
CA LYS A 364 16.78 -22.08 -14.54
C LYS A 364 17.30 -20.83 -15.25
N ALA A 365 17.78 -19.85 -14.48
CA ALA A 365 18.49 -18.73 -15.07
C ALA A 365 19.71 -19.26 -15.82
N GLN A 366 19.82 -18.92 -17.11
CA GLN A 366 21.02 -19.22 -17.85
C GLN A 366 22.14 -18.33 -17.30
N ASN A 367 23.26 -18.92 -16.94
CA ASN A 367 24.45 -18.16 -16.59
C ASN A 367 24.83 -17.29 -17.82
N ILE A 368 24.55 -15.98 -17.73
CA ILE A 368 24.95 -14.98 -18.72
C ILE A 368 26.40 -14.59 -18.46
#